data_cc8b9b54a168c4eee1b71a6f505d47fa
#
_entry.id   cc8b9b54a168c4eee1b71a6f505d47fa
#
_cell.length_a   1.000
_cell.length_b   1.000
_cell.length_c   1.000
_cell.angle_alpha   90.00
_cell.angle_beta   90.00
_cell.angle_gamma   90.00
#
_symmetry.space_group_name_H-M   'P 1'
#
loop_
_entity.id
_entity.type
_entity.pdbx_description
1 polymer ?
#
loop_
_entity_poly.entity_id
_entity_poly.type
_entity_poly.pdbx_seq_one_letter_code
_entity_poly.pdbx_strand_id
1 'polypeptide(L)'
;RFSLNYTDSTGLSTVKARLPKASVEELYVDLEKERVDLSRLVTRGGSVSYTSTDTTKKEDDSEPLRWLIRAGEVDLQSTRIDVAMPLDSLFIGADVTRLRLDRGEADLAKMRFQIARARIEGRELSYAVDRTPPRTPYFDPSHIHLRDIYLEGESIDSEGMRLSLLLSRAQFNERSGLKLHHLSGRYEMDSLGMCLDDFILDTDGSSMQGALTMPWSVLRSDPKAGIELTMKASLGTKDLLLLSA
;
A
#
# COMPACT_ATOMS: atom_id res chain seq x y z
N ARG A 1 -14.81 -0.74 22.55
CA ARG A 1 -14.11 0.50 22.17
C ARG A 1 -12.64 0.35 22.52
N PHE A 2 -11.77 0.46 21.53
CA PHE A 2 -10.33 0.40 21.69
C PHE A 2 -9.71 1.73 21.26
N SER A 3 -8.73 2.22 22.02
CA SER A 3 -7.90 3.35 21.62
C SER A 3 -6.46 3.10 22.05
N LEU A 4 -5.53 3.34 21.15
CA LEU A 4 -4.09 3.30 21.36
C LEU A 4 -3.53 4.70 21.07
N ASN A 5 -2.64 5.15 21.95
CA ASN A 5 -1.80 6.31 21.71
C ASN A 5 -0.41 5.90 22.18
N TYR A 6 0.47 5.66 21.23
CA TYR A 6 1.85 5.26 21.47
C TYR A 6 2.79 6.32 20.91
N THR A 7 3.72 6.75 21.71
CA THR A 7 4.83 7.62 21.28
C THR A 7 6.12 6.88 21.62
N ASP A 8 7.05 6.86 20.67
CA ASP A 8 8.34 6.20 20.91
C ASP A 8 9.14 6.87 22.03
N SER A 9 10.21 6.24 22.48
CA SER A 9 11.06 6.74 23.58
C SER A 9 11.76 8.08 23.25
N THR A 10 11.86 8.43 21.98
CA THR A 10 12.46 9.69 21.51
C THR A 10 11.44 10.83 21.41
N GLY A 11 10.15 10.51 21.45
CA GLY A 11 9.07 11.48 21.21
C GLY A 11 8.90 11.91 19.75
N LEU A 12 9.67 11.31 18.83
CA LEU A 12 9.72 11.71 17.42
C LEU A 12 8.68 10.98 16.56
N SER A 13 8.24 9.81 16.97
CA SER A 13 7.22 9.04 16.26
C SER A 13 6.01 8.76 17.13
N THR A 14 4.82 8.96 16.59
CA THR A 14 3.56 8.74 17.28
C THR A 14 2.61 7.92 16.44
N VAL A 15 2.05 6.86 17.02
CA VAL A 15 0.95 6.06 16.48
C VAL A 15 -0.30 6.32 17.30
N LYS A 16 -1.40 6.70 16.65
CA LYS A 16 -2.71 6.79 17.27
C LYS A 16 -3.69 5.89 16.53
N ALA A 17 -4.36 5.01 17.25
CA ALA A 17 -5.43 4.20 16.69
C ALA A 17 -6.70 4.32 17.55
N ARG A 18 -7.83 4.49 16.90
CA ARG A 18 -9.14 4.54 17.53
C ARG A 18 -10.09 3.62 16.79
N LEU A 19 -10.54 2.56 17.46
CA LEU A 19 -11.47 1.58 16.93
C LEU A 19 -12.73 1.58 17.82
N PRO A 20 -13.78 2.31 17.45
CA PRO A 20 -14.97 2.48 18.30
C PRO A 20 -15.76 1.18 18.48
N LYS A 21 -15.76 0.31 17.46
CA LYS A 21 -16.37 -1.02 17.51
C LYS A 21 -15.41 -2.03 16.93
N ALA A 22 -14.99 -2.99 17.74
CA ALA A 22 -14.16 -4.12 17.34
C ALA A 22 -14.76 -5.41 17.92
N SER A 23 -14.77 -6.46 17.13
CA SER A 23 -15.15 -7.82 17.52
C SER A 23 -14.04 -8.77 17.09
N VAL A 24 -13.62 -9.62 18.00
CA VAL A 24 -12.61 -10.66 17.76
C VAL A 24 -13.26 -12.00 18.09
N GLU A 25 -13.07 -12.98 17.23
CA GLU A 25 -13.56 -14.34 17.41
C GLU A 25 -12.37 -15.29 17.57
N GLU A 26 -12.47 -16.22 18.51
CA GLU A 26 -11.48 -17.29 18.77
C GLU A 26 -10.04 -16.75 18.93
N LEU A 27 -9.89 -15.82 19.85
CA LEU A 27 -8.56 -15.26 20.17
C LEU A 27 -7.78 -16.21 21.07
N TYR A 28 -6.62 -16.63 20.61
CA TYR A 28 -5.62 -17.34 21.39
C TYR A 28 -4.34 -16.50 21.48
N VAL A 29 -3.80 -16.34 22.67
CA VAL A 29 -2.55 -15.60 22.92
C VAL A 29 -1.62 -16.47 23.75
N ASP A 30 -0.42 -16.73 23.23
CA ASP A 30 0.67 -17.43 23.90
C ASP A 30 1.81 -16.43 24.12
N LEU A 31 1.95 -15.98 25.39
CA LEU A 31 2.96 -14.98 25.74
C LEU A 31 4.38 -15.56 25.75
N GLU A 32 4.54 -16.86 26.03
CA GLU A 32 5.86 -17.51 26.04
C GLU A 32 6.42 -17.67 24.63
N LYS A 33 5.53 -17.96 23.67
CA LYS A 33 5.90 -18.12 22.25
C LYS A 33 5.69 -16.86 21.43
N GLU A 34 5.27 -15.77 22.07
CA GLU A 34 4.98 -14.50 21.42
C GLU A 34 4.06 -14.67 20.19
N ARG A 35 2.95 -15.41 20.40
CA ARG A 35 2.03 -15.79 19.31
C ARG A 35 0.61 -15.34 19.59
N VAL A 36 -0.05 -14.83 18.55
CA VAL A 36 -1.46 -14.50 18.52
C VAL A 36 -2.12 -15.22 17.35
N ASP A 37 -3.14 -16.01 17.62
CA ASP A 37 -4.01 -16.58 16.61
C ASP A 37 -5.44 -16.07 16.83
N LEU A 38 -6.10 -15.67 15.76
CA LEU A 38 -7.51 -15.29 15.78
C LEU A 38 -8.22 -15.81 14.52
N SER A 39 -9.46 -16.25 14.66
CA SER A 39 -10.23 -16.69 13.49
C SER A 39 -10.77 -15.49 12.72
N ARG A 40 -11.23 -14.44 13.44
CA ARG A 40 -11.82 -13.27 12.79
C ARG A 40 -11.67 -12.00 13.62
N LEU A 41 -11.31 -10.91 12.93
CA LEU A 41 -11.35 -9.55 13.46
C LEU A 41 -12.28 -8.69 12.57
N VAL A 42 -13.29 -8.08 13.16
CA VAL A 42 -14.16 -7.11 12.48
C VAL A 42 -14.11 -5.78 13.21
N THR A 43 -13.88 -4.69 12.48
CA THR A 43 -14.01 -3.34 13.02
C THR A 43 -15.02 -2.54 12.24
N ARG A 44 -15.71 -1.61 12.89
CA ARG A 44 -16.66 -0.69 12.25
C ARG A 44 -16.39 0.73 12.71
N GLY A 45 -15.99 1.54 11.75
CA GLY A 45 -15.47 2.87 12.00
C GLY A 45 -14.08 2.81 12.61
N GLY A 46 -13.31 3.87 12.43
CA GLY A 46 -12.01 3.96 13.07
C GLY A 46 -11.09 4.93 12.38
N SER A 47 -9.98 5.20 13.06
CA SER A 47 -8.88 5.97 12.48
C SER A 47 -7.56 5.42 12.99
N VAL A 48 -6.58 5.39 12.10
CA VAL A 48 -5.18 5.11 12.42
C VAL A 48 -4.36 6.27 11.89
N SER A 49 -3.53 6.87 12.72
CA SER A 49 -2.59 7.89 12.28
C SER A 49 -1.18 7.56 12.74
N TYR A 50 -0.22 7.75 11.85
CA TYR A 50 1.20 7.69 12.12
C TYR A 50 1.82 9.03 11.78
N THR A 51 2.59 9.58 12.71
CA THR A 51 3.37 10.81 12.48
C THR A 51 4.79 10.55 12.92
N SER A 52 5.77 10.84 12.07
CA SER A 52 7.19 10.78 12.42
C SER A 52 7.87 12.08 12.03
N THR A 53 8.64 12.64 12.97
CA THR A 53 9.55 13.78 12.78
C THR A 53 11.00 13.35 12.90
N ASP A 54 11.27 12.04 12.86
CA ASP A 54 12.63 11.49 12.95
C ASP A 54 13.30 11.51 11.56
N THR A 55 14.46 12.17 11.47
CA THR A 55 15.33 12.14 10.28
C THR A 55 16.55 11.26 10.50
N THR A 56 16.77 10.77 11.73
CA THR A 56 17.91 9.96 12.05
C THR A 56 17.62 8.51 11.71
N LYS A 57 18.36 7.95 10.76
CA LYS A 57 18.54 6.49 10.65
C LYS A 57 19.35 6.03 11.85
N LYS A 58 18.77 6.03 13.05
CA LYS A 58 19.34 5.31 14.16
C LYS A 58 19.10 3.84 13.88
N GLU A 59 20.17 3.06 13.90
CA GLU A 59 20.04 1.63 14.18
C GLU A 59 19.29 1.55 15.51
N ASP A 60 18.07 1.06 15.45
CA ASP A 60 17.22 0.90 16.62
C ASP A 60 17.79 -0.30 17.38
N ASP A 61 18.54 -0.06 18.49
CA ASP A 61 19.04 -1.08 19.37
C ASP A 61 17.92 -1.81 20.16
N SER A 62 16.65 -1.48 19.89
CA SER A 62 15.54 -2.23 20.48
C SER A 62 15.45 -3.63 19.85
N GLU A 63 15.31 -4.65 20.70
CA GLU A 63 15.04 -6.01 20.19
C GLU A 63 13.79 -5.98 19.33
N PRO A 64 13.82 -6.54 18.10
CA PRO A 64 12.65 -6.56 17.23
C PRO A 64 11.51 -7.33 17.92
N LEU A 65 10.29 -6.86 17.75
CA LEU A 65 9.11 -7.58 18.21
C LEU A 65 9.08 -8.96 17.55
N ARG A 66 9.06 -10.03 18.35
CA ARG A 66 9.14 -11.42 17.85
C ARG A 66 7.78 -12.07 17.64
N TRP A 67 6.71 -11.28 17.67
CA TRP A 67 5.35 -11.79 17.58
C TRP A 67 5.03 -12.40 16.23
N LEU A 68 4.46 -13.60 16.28
CA LEU A 68 3.79 -14.26 15.15
C LEU A 68 2.29 -14.07 15.30
N ILE A 69 1.68 -13.37 14.33
CA ILE A 69 0.25 -13.08 14.34
C ILE A 69 -0.41 -13.81 13.17
N ARG A 70 -1.44 -14.60 13.44
CA ARG A 70 -2.24 -15.29 12.43
C ARG A 70 -3.70 -14.87 12.53
N ALA A 71 -4.29 -14.56 11.39
CA ALA A 71 -5.69 -14.21 11.29
C ALA A 71 -6.36 -14.99 10.15
N GLY A 72 -7.51 -15.61 10.45
CA GLY A 72 -8.35 -16.25 9.44
C GLY A 72 -9.01 -15.21 8.52
N GLU A 73 -9.66 -14.22 9.13
CA GLU A 73 -10.29 -13.09 8.42
C GLU A 73 -10.05 -11.79 9.19
N VAL A 74 -9.73 -10.73 8.47
CA VAL A 74 -9.73 -9.34 8.97
C VAL A 74 -10.67 -8.51 8.10
N ASP A 75 -11.67 -7.87 8.69
CA ASP A 75 -12.64 -7.00 7.99
C ASP A 75 -12.69 -5.63 8.68
N LEU A 76 -11.99 -4.65 8.12
CA LEU A 76 -11.99 -3.27 8.60
C LEU A 76 -12.96 -2.45 7.74
N GLN A 77 -13.97 -1.86 8.38
CA GLN A 77 -15.01 -1.08 7.70
C GLN A 77 -14.92 0.39 8.12
N SER A 78 -15.01 1.30 7.15
CA SER A 78 -15.04 2.76 7.35
C SER A 78 -13.87 3.26 8.21
N THR A 79 -12.64 3.02 7.75
CA THR A 79 -11.42 3.35 8.48
C THR A 79 -10.66 4.48 7.78
N ARG A 80 -10.32 5.53 8.53
CA ARG A 80 -9.42 6.60 8.09
C ARG A 80 -7.97 6.24 8.44
N ILE A 81 -7.07 6.37 7.48
CA ILE A 81 -5.63 6.17 7.66
C ILE A 81 -4.92 7.47 7.27
N ASP A 82 -4.08 7.98 8.17
CA ASP A 82 -3.28 9.17 7.92
C ASP A 82 -1.82 8.89 8.30
N VAL A 83 -0.90 9.10 7.36
CA VAL A 83 0.56 8.99 7.59
C VAL A 83 1.18 10.35 7.26
N ALA A 84 1.93 10.89 8.19
CA ALA A 84 2.64 12.15 8.01
C ALA A 84 4.10 11.99 8.43
N MET A 85 5.00 12.24 7.50
CA MET A 85 6.45 12.33 7.71
C MET A 85 6.92 13.71 7.22
N PRO A 86 6.68 14.79 8.01
CA PRO A 86 6.84 16.16 7.54
C PRO A 86 8.26 16.54 7.13
N LEU A 87 9.27 15.89 7.70
CA LEU A 87 10.68 16.12 7.37
C LEU A 87 11.07 15.48 6.05
N ASP A 88 10.45 14.34 5.70
CA ASP A 88 10.58 13.70 4.38
C ASP A 88 9.58 14.26 3.37
N SER A 89 8.77 15.23 3.79
CA SER A 89 7.68 15.79 3.00
C SER A 89 6.66 14.76 2.49
N LEU A 90 6.56 13.60 3.16
CA LEU A 90 5.65 12.50 2.80
C LEU A 90 4.33 12.61 3.57
N PHE A 91 3.22 12.63 2.84
CA PHE A 91 1.86 12.65 3.37
C PHE A 91 1.00 11.63 2.64
N ILE A 92 0.36 10.74 3.39
CA ILE A 92 -0.60 9.77 2.86
C ILE A 92 -1.88 9.88 3.67
N GLY A 93 -3.01 10.05 2.99
CA GLY A 93 -4.33 10.00 3.58
C GLY A 93 -5.20 9.01 2.82
N ALA A 94 -5.90 8.11 3.51
CA ALA A 94 -6.80 7.17 2.88
C ALA A 94 -8.13 7.07 3.65
N ASP A 95 -9.23 7.13 2.91
CA ASP A 95 -10.56 6.85 3.42
C ASP A 95 -11.02 5.50 2.89
N VAL A 96 -10.78 4.46 3.69
CA VAL A 96 -11.04 3.07 3.37
C VAL A 96 -12.48 2.72 3.75
N THR A 97 -13.31 2.42 2.74
CA THR A 97 -14.68 1.93 2.96
C THR A 97 -14.65 0.52 3.54
N ARG A 98 -13.81 -0.34 2.99
CA ARG A 98 -13.61 -1.70 3.47
C ARG A 98 -12.22 -2.22 3.11
N LEU A 99 -11.53 -2.81 4.08
CA LEU A 99 -10.35 -3.65 3.88
C LEU A 99 -10.68 -5.05 4.37
N ARG A 100 -10.58 -6.04 3.50
CA ARG A 100 -10.73 -7.45 3.85
C ARG A 100 -9.47 -8.22 3.54
N LEU A 101 -8.98 -8.97 4.51
CA LEU A 101 -7.87 -9.90 4.38
C LEU A 101 -8.37 -11.30 4.73
N ASP A 102 -8.03 -12.27 3.90
CA ASP A 102 -8.33 -13.68 4.13
C ASP A 102 -7.00 -14.44 4.33
N ARG A 103 -6.88 -15.15 5.44
CA ARG A 103 -5.71 -15.97 5.83
C ARG A 103 -4.42 -15.17 5.80
N GLY A 104 -4.23 -14.35 6.83
CA GLY A 104 -3.03 -13.54 7.04
C GLY A 104 -2.09 -14.16 8.08
N GLU A 105 -0.79 -14.06 7.83
CA GLU A 105 0.27 -14.30 8.80
C GLU A 105 1.25 -13.12 8.78
N ALA A 106 1.61 -12.63 9.96
CA ALA A 106 2.62 -11.59 10.16
C ALA A 106 3.68 -12.08 11.15
N ASP A 107 4.89 -12.31 10.67
CA ASP A 107 6.09 -12.59 11.46
C ASP A 107 6.84 -11.27 11.66
N LEU A 108 6.64 -10.63 12.82
CA LEU A 108 7.21 -9.31 13.09
C LEU A 108 8.72 -9.36 13.29
N ALA A 109 9.27 -10.51 13.71
CA ALA A 109 10.74 -10.68 13.83
C ALA A 109 11.44 -10.62 12.48
N LYS A 110 10.80 -11.11 11.43
CA LYS A 110 11.34 -11.12 10.06
C LYS A 110 10.78 -9.98 9.20
N MET A 111 9.85 -9.17 9.74
CA MET A 111 9.07 -8.22 8.96
C MET A 111 8.43 -8.87 7.71
N ARG A 112 7.93 -10.11 7.91
CA ARG A 112 7.32 -10.90 6.85
C ARG A 112 5.80 -10.95 7.00
N PHE A 113 5.12 -10.67 5.91
CA PHE A 113 3.65 -10.66 5.83
C PHE A 113 3.21 -11.56 4.68
N GLN A 114 2.37 -12.53 5.00
CA GLN A 114 1.78 -13.44 4.02
C GLN A 114 0.26 -13.33 4.10
N ILE A 115 -0.39 -13.06 2.97
CA ILE A 115 -1.84 -12.88 2.89
C ILE A 115 -2.34 -13.64 1.67
N ALA A 116 -3.28 -14.57 1.88
CA ALA A 116 -3.82 -15.35 0.77
C ALA A 116 -4.64 -14.50 -0.20
N ARG A 117 -5.45 -13.57 0.33
CA ARG A 117 -6.21 -12.61 -0.47
C ARG A 117 -6.41 -11.33 0.31
N ALA A 118 -6.27 -10.20 -0.38
CA ALA A 118 -6.61 -8.87 0.13
C ALA A 118 -7.56 -8.16 -0.84
N ARG A 119 -8.58 -7.48 -0.29
CA ARG A 119 -9.47 -6.60 -1.03
C ARG A 119 -9.59 -5.27 -0.32
N ILE A 120 -9.43 -4.18 -1.06
CA ILE A 120 -9.53 -2.82 -0.57
C ILE A 120 -10.56 -2.07 -1.40
N GLU A 121 -11.55 -1.50 -0.75
CA GLU A 121 -12.51 -0.55 -1.30
C GLU A 121 -12.29 0.79 -0.60
N GLY A 122 -12.01 1.84 -1.36
CA GLY A 122 -11.70 3.15 -0.81
C GLY A 122 -12.47 4.26 -1.54
N ARG A 123 -12.87 5.28 -0.79
CA ARG A 123 -13.48 6.49 -1.36
C ARG A 123 -12.41 7.41 -1.90
N GLU A 124 -11.32 7.53 -1.16
CA GLU A 124 -10.28 8.50 -1.44
C GLU A 124 -8.92 8.02 -0.94
N LEU A 125 -7.86 8.29 -1.71
CA LEU A 125 -6.47 8.18 -1.30
C LEU A 125 -5.74 9.41 -1.81
N SER A 126 -5.00 10.07 -0.92
CA SER A 126 -4.10 11.17 -1.24
C SER A 126 -2.67 10.78 -0.89
N TYR A 127 -1.74 11.06 -1.78
CA TYR A 127 -0.30 10.87 -1.60
C TYR A 127 0.42 12.13 -2.06
N ALA A 128 1.32 12.64 -1.24
CA ALA A 128 2.18 13.76 -1.60
C ALA A 128 3.59 13.55 -1.04
N VAL A 129 4.62 13.83 -1.83
CA VAL A 129 6.04 13.75 -1.44
C VAL A 129 6.70 15.11 -1.34
N ASP A 130 5.95 16.18 -1.53
CA ASP A 130 6.43 17.55 -1.33
C ASP A 130 5.25 18.46 -0.92
N ARG A 131 5.54 19.76 -0.72
CA ARG A 131 4.55 20.80 -0.35
C ARG A 131 4.22 21.73 -1.50
N THR A 132 4.66 21.40 -2.72
CA THR A 132 4.34 22.22 -3.89
C THR A 132 2.88 22.03 -4.29
N PRO A 133 2.25 22.99 -4.96
CA PRO A 133 0.93 22.78 -5.51
C PRO A 133 0.97 21.70 -6.61
N PRO A 134 -0.03 20.80 -6.62
CA PRO A 134 -0.09 19.75 -7.65
C PRO A 134 -0.26 20.32 -9.04
N ARG A 135 0.37 19.66 -10.03
CA ARG A 135 0.27 20.01 -11.45
C ARG A 135 -1.09 19.59 -11.99
N THR A 136 -1.92 20.53 -12.31
CA THR A 136 -3.23 20.27 -12.93
C THR A 136 -3.28 20.93 -14.30
N PRO A 137 -3.91 20.33 -15.32
CA PRO A 137 -4.75 19.09 -15.33
C PRO A 137 -3.97 17.80 -15.58
N TYR A 138 -2.66 17.78 -15.45
CA TYR A 138 -1.80 16.64 -15.78
C TYR A 138 -1.66 15.66 -14.62
N PHE A 139 -1.26 14.43 -14.94
CA PHE A 139 -0.87 13.45 -13.93
C PHE A 139 0.41 13.91 -13.23
N ASP A 140 0.35 14.00 -11.90
CA ASP A 140 1.48 14.42 -11.08
C ASP A 140 1.87 13.27 -10.13
N PRO A 141 2.99 12.56 -10.41
CA PRO A 141 3.42 11.44 -9.59
C PRO A 141 3.83 11.84 -8.16
N SER A 142 4.13 13.12 -7.92
CA SER A 142 4.42 13.65 -6.59
C SER A 142 3.16 13.97 -5.77
N HIS A 143 2.00 14.06 -6.43
CA HIS A 143 0.72 14.44 -5.81
C HIS A 143 -0.42 13.61 -6.37
N ILE A 144 -0.49 12.34 -6.02
CA ILE A 144 -1.53 11.41 -6.49
C ILE A 144 -2.79 11.60 -5.64
N HIS A 145 -3.94 11.70 -6.30
CA HIS A 145 -5.24 11.76 -5.64
C HIS A 145 -6.22 10.83 -6.34
N LEU A 146 -6.51 9.70 -5.73
CA LEU A 146 -7.38 8.65 -6.26
C LEU A 146 -8.75 8.69 -5.58
N ARG A 147 -9.79 8.34 -6.34
CA ARG A 147 -11.18 8.16 -5.89
C ARG A 147 -11.73 6.86 -6.43
N ASP A 148 -12.81 6.37 -5.79
CA ASP A 148 -13.53 5.17 -6.21
C ASP A 148 -12.60 3.97 -6.39
N ILE A 149 -11.80 3.73 -5.36
CA ILE A 149 -10.69 2.80 -5.39
C ILE A 149 -11.21 1.38 -5.14
N TYR A 150 -10.81 0.46 -5.99
CA TYR A 150 -10.95 -0.97 -5.78
C TYR A 150 -9.64 -1.67 -6.10
N LEU A 151 -9.10 -2.41 -5.13
CA LEU A 151 -7.90 -3.22 -5.28
C LEU A 151 -8.18 -4.64 -4.80
N GLU A 152 -7.79 -5.64 -5.56
CA GLU A 152 -7.85 -7.05 -5.18
C GLU A 152 -6.56 -7.75 -5.57
N GLY A 153 -5.92 -8.41 -4.59
CA GLY A 153 -4.69 -9.15 -4.78
C GLY A 153 -4.72 -10.48 -4.05
N GLU A 154 -3.97 -11.44 -4.58
CA GLU A 154 -3.84 -12.79 -4.04
C GLU A 154 -2.37 -13.16 -3.87
N SER A 155 -2.10 -14.18 -3.03
CA SER A 155 -0.75 -14.72 -2.83
C SER A 155 0.28 -13.64 -2.49
N ILE A 156 -0.09 -12.72 -1.61
CA ILE A 156 0.76 -11.61 -1.19
C ILE A 156 1.80 -12.15 -0.23
N ASP A 157 3.08 -12.00 -0.56
CA ASP A 157 4.23 -12.33 0.29
C ASP A 157 5.19 -11.14 0.30
N SER A 158 5.42 -10.56 1.49
CA SER A 158 6.29 -9.42 1.68
C SER A 158 7.30 -9.72 2.78
N GLU A 159 8.60 -9.49 2.52
CA GLU A 159 9.68 -9.63 3.49
C GLU A 159 10.76 -8.58 3.22
N GLY A 160 10.89 -7.62 4.12
CA GLY A 160 11.76 -6.47 3.92
C GLY A 160 11.41 -5.68 2.66
N MET A 161 12.33 -5.61 1.69
CA MET A 161 12.10 -4.96 0.40
C MET A 161 11.49 -5.90 -0.66
N ARG A 162 11.36 -7.19 -0.37
CA ARG A 162 10.75 -8.12 -1.31
C ARG A 162 9.23 -8.10 -1.16
N LEU A 163 8.53 -7.95 -2.27
CA LEU A 163 7.09 -8.05 -2.37
C LEU A 163 6.73 -8.85 -3.61
N SER A 164 5.87 -9.84 -3.47
CA SER A 164 5.24 -10.52 -4.60
C SER A 164 3.75 -10.63 -4.39
N LEU A 165 2.98 -10.46 -5.44
CA LEU A 165 1.53 -10.63 -5.41
C LEU A 165 0.96 -10.88 -6.82
N LEU A 166 -0.17 -11.55 -6.88
CA LEU A 166 -1.02 -11.57 -8.06
C LEU A 166 -2.08 -10.47 -7.89
N LEU A 167 -1.93 -9.39 -8.65
CA LEU A 167 -2.93 -8.33 -8.73
C LEU A 167 -4.07 -8.81 -9.62
N SER A 168 -5.21 -9.15 -9.03
CA SER A 168 -6.40 -9.61 -9.77
C SER A 168 -7.17 -8.46 -10.38
N ARG A 169 -7.20 -7.30 -9.69
CA ARG A 169 -7.85 -6.09 -10.17
C ARG A 169 -7.37 -4.87 -9.41
N ALA A 170 -7.07 -3.80 -10.15
CA ALA A 170 -7.03 -2.43 -9.63
C ALA A 170 -7.92 -1.52 -10.49
N GLN A 171 -8.65 -0.63 -9.83
CA GLN A 171 -9.55 0.35 -10.45
C GLN A 171 -9.54 1.62 -9.63
N PHE A 172 -9.51 2.79 -10.27
CA PHE A 172 -9.63 4.09 -9.61
C PHE A 172 -9.85 5.22 -10.61
N ASN A 173 -10.27 6.36 -10.10
CA ASN A 173 -10.29 7.64 -10.81
C ASN A 173 -9.21 8.55 -10.23
N GLU A 174 -8.31 9.08 -11.05
CA GLU A 174 -7.28 10.03 -10.63
C GLU A 174 -7.72 11.47 -10.96
N ARG A 175 -7.27 12.43 -10.15
CA ARG A 175 -7.65 13.85 -10.22
C ARG A 175 -7.37 14.50 -11.58
N SER A 176 -6.31 14.12 -12.30
CA SER A 176 -6.01 14.62 -13.66
C SER A 176 -7.09 14.27 -14.68
N GLY A 177 -7.97 13.33 -14.35
CA GLY A 177 -9.00 12.79 -15.25
C GLY A 177 -8.63 11.43 -15.84
N LEU A 178 -7.48 10.87 -15.46
CA LEU A 178 -7.14 9.47 -15.76
C LEU A 178 -8.10 8.54 -15.02
N LYS A 179 -8.72 7.63 -15.74
CA LYS A 179 -9.57 6.59 -15.18
C LYS A 179 -9.00 5.23 -15.50
N LEU A 180 -8.58 4.52 -14.48
CA LEU A 180 -8.17 3.13 -14.58
C LEU A 180 -9.41 2.25 -14.35
N HIS A 181 -9.85 1.52 -15.36
CA HIS A 181 -10.96 0.58 -15.26
C HIS A 181 -10.53 -0.81 -14.86
N HIS A 182 -9.33 -1.19 -15.29
CA HIS A 182 -8.74 -2.47 -14.96
C HIS A 182 -7.21 -2.40 -15.02
N LEU A 183 -6.58 -2.96 -14.02
CA LEU A 183 -5.18 -3.38 -14.06
C LEU A 183 -5.10 -4.72 -13.32
N SER A 184 -4.52 -5.70 -13.98
CA SER A 184 -4.17 -6.99 -13.39
C SER A 184 -2.78 -7.41 -13.84
N GLY A 185 -2.17 -8.38 -13.15
CA GLY A 185 -0.84 -8.90 -13.50
C GLY A 185 -0.13 -9.48 -12.28
N ARG A 186 0.99 -10.15 -12.52
CA ARG A 186 1.89 -10.62 -11.47
C ARG A 186 2.91 -9.53 -11.18
N TYR A 187 2.90 -9.03 -9.95
CA TYR A 187 3.84 -8.02 -9.48
C TYR A 187 4.90 -8.66 -8.59
N GLU A 188 6.15 -8.38 -8.86
CA GLU A 188 7.29 -8.74 -8.03
C GLU A 188 8.22 -7.54 -7.87
N MET A 189 8.76 -7.36 -6.68
CA MET A 189 9.69 -6.30 -6.33
C MET A 189 10.72 -6.82 -5.34
N ASP A 190 11.96 -6.41 -5.50
CA ASP A 190 13.05 -6.66 -4.54
C ASP A 190 14.02 -5.48 -4.46
N SER A 191 15.22 -5.69 -3.90
CA SER A 191 16.27 -4.66 -3.79
C SER A 191 16.88 -4.23 -5.13
N LEU A 192 16.68 -5.00 -6.20
CA LEU A 192 17.24 -4.73 -7.53
C LEU A 192 16.29 -3.98 -8.45
N GLY A 193 14.98 -4.26 -8.34
CA GLY A 193 14.00 -3.66 -9.23
C GLY A 193 12.58 -4.16 -8.99
N MET A 194 11.74 -3.94 -9.99
CA MET A 194 10.39 -4.48 -10.02
C MET A 194 10.06 -5.08 -11.39
N CYS A 195 9.17 -6.07 -11.38
CA CYS A 195 8.57 -6.68 -12.56
C CYS A 195 7.05 -6.63 -12.46
N LEU A 196 6.40 -6.45 -13.60
CA LEU A 196 4.96 -6.61 -13.75
C LEU A 196 4.72 -7.48 -14.98
N ASP A 197 4.45 -8.76 -14.76
CA ASP A 197 4.27 -9.74 -15.82
C ASP A 197 2.81 -9.99 -16.12
N ASP A 198 2.52 -10.34 -17.38
CA ASP A 198 1.18 -10.65 -17.88
C ASP A 198 0.14 -9.57 -17.54
N PHE A 199 0.57 -8.30 -17.52
CA PHE A 199 -0.34 -7.24 -17.17
C PHE A 199 -1.39 -6.98 -18.26
N ILE A 200 -2.59 -6.65 -17.82
CA ILE A 200 -3.67 -6.09 -18.63
C ILE A 200 -4.07 -4.76 -17.98
N LEU A 201 -4.06 -3.68 -18.75
CA LEU A 201 -4.41 -2.34 -18.29
C LEU A 201 -5.42 -1.72 -19.26
N ASP A 202 -6.55 -1.26 -18.73
CA ASP A 202 -7.62 -0.58 -19.47
C ASP A 202 -7.97 0.76 -18.79
N THR A 203 -8.01 1.80 -19.59
CA THR A 203 -8.45 3.15 -19.23
C THR A 203 -9.64 3.59 -20.08
N ASP A 204 -10.09 4.86 -19.97
CA ASP A 204 -11.13 5.41 -20.87
C ASP A 204 -10.71 5.39 -22.35
N GLY A 205 -9.43 5.53 -22.65
CA GLY A 205 -8.94 5.71 -24.01
C GLY A 205 -7.89 4.71 -24.47
N SER A 206 -7.31 3.94 -23.55
CA SER A 206 -6.18 3.07 -23.84
C SER A 206 -6.38 1.66 -23.32
N SER A 207 -5.84 0.68 -24.04
CA SER A 207 -5.76 -0.70 -23.59
C SER A 207 -4.34 -1.21 -23.86
N MET A 208 -3.73 -1.85 -22.87
CA MET A 208 -2.38 -2.36 -22.92
C MET A 208 -2.30 -3.74 -22.29
N GLN A 209 -1.43 -4.60 -22.84
CA GLN A 209 -1.10 -5.89 -22.23
C GLN A 209 0.37 -6.23 -22.50
N GLY A 210 1.05 -6.83 -21.53
CA GLY A 210 2.47 -7.16 -21.71
C GLY A 210 3.19 -7.47 -20.42
N ALA A 211 4.52 -7.19 -20.45
CA ALA A 211 5.41 -7.32 -19.31
C ALA A 211 6.32 -6.11 -19.20
N LEU A 212 6.61 -5.69 -17.99
CA LEU A 212 7.50 -4.58 -17.64
C LEU A 212 8.53 -5.05 -16.63
N THR A 213 9.81 -4.78 -16.88
CA THR A 213 10.89 -4.91 -15.91
C THR A 213 11.62 -3.58 -15.76
N MET A 214 11.74 -3.10 -14.53
CA MET A 214 12.37 -1.83 -14.21
C MET A 214 13.35 -1.98 -13.03
N PRO A 215 14.67 -1.93 -13.26
CA PRO A 215 15.64 -1.90 -12.17
C PRO A 215 15.65 -0.53 -11.48
N TRP A 216 15.85 -0.50 -10.16
CA TRP A 216 15.90 0.77 -9.38
C TRP A 216 17.04 1.69 -9.79
N SER A 217 18.06 1.17 -10.46
CA SER A 217 19.17 1.96 -11.02
C SER A 217 18.71 3.00 -12.06
N VAL A 218 17.59 2.76 -12.75
CA VAL A 218 16.97 3.76 -13.65
C VAL A 218 16.58 5.02 -12.88
N LEU A 219 16.00 4.87 -11.68
CA LEU A 219 15.59 6.00 -10.86
C LEU A 219 16.78 6.74 -10.23
N ARG A 220 17.97 6.11 -10.20
CA ARG A 220 19.22 6.69 -9.70
C ARG A 220 20.06 7.31 -10.80
N SER A 221 19.47 7.50 -12.00
CA SER A 221 20.12 8.10 -13.18
C SER A 221 21.38 7.34 -13.65
N ASP A 222 21.40 6.01 -13.49
CA ASP A 222 22.45 5.17 -14.10
C ASP A 222 22.26 5.15 -15.63
N PRO A 223 23.21 5.68 -16.43
CA PRO A 223 23.06 5.76 -17.87
C PRO A 223 23.06 4.39 -18.58
N LYS A 224 23.43 3.32 -17.88
CA LYS A 224 23.42 1.94 -18.39
C LYS A 224 22.16 1.18 -18.02
N ALA A 225 21.35 1.73 -17.10
CA ALA A 225 20.09 1.10 -16.70
C ALA A 225 19.02 1.39 -17.75
N GLY A 226 18.23 0.37 -18.08
CA GLY A 226 17.11 0.47 -19.02
C GLY A 226 15.84 -0.13 -18.43
N ILE A 227 14.70 0.35 -18.89
CA ILE A 227 13.41 -0.28 -18.69
C ILE A 227 13.19 -1.26 -19.85
N GLU A 228 12.88 -2.51 -19.52
CA GLU A 228 12.45 -3.48 -20.51
C GLU A 228 10.92 -3.54 -20.52
N LEU A 229 10.31 -3.25 -21.66
CA LEU A 229 8.87 -3.22 -21.84
C LEU A 229 8.50 -3.96 -23.11
N THR A 230 7.80 -5.08 -22.97
CA THR A 230 7.19 -5.82 -24.07
C THR A 230 5.69 -5.69 -23.95
N MET A 231 5.04 -5.03 -24.91
CA MET A 231 3.59 -4.82 -24.84
C MET A 231 2.92 -4.77 -26.20
N LYS A 232 1.60 -5.07 -26.18
CA LYS A 232 0.64 -4.67 -27.22
C LYS A 232 -0.20 -3.55 -26.63
N ALA A 233 -0.33 -2.45 -27.34
CA ALA A 233 -1.07 -1.28 -26.85
C ALA A 233 -1.93 -0.65 -27.95
N SER A 234 -3.11 -0.19 -27.54
CA SER A 234 -3.92 0.79 -28.25
C SER A 234 -4.00 2.02 -27.36
N LEU A 235 -3.45 3.15 -27.80
CA LEU A 235 -3.31 4.36 -26.98
C LEU A 235 -4.24 5.45 -27.48
N GLY A 236 -5.08 5.95 -26.57
CA GLY A 236 -5.96 7.09 -26.83
C GLY A 236 -5.26 8.42 -26.60
N THR A 237 -5.50 9.38 -27.45
CA THR A 237 -4.90 10.72 -27.37
C THR A 237 -5.14 11.40 -26.03
N LYS A 238 -6.32 11.20 -25.42
CA LYS A 238 -6.68 11.76 -24.12
C LYS A 238 -5.69 11.33 -23.03
N ASP A 239 -5.41 10.03 -22.95
CA ASP A 239 -4.52 9.49 -21.90
C ASP A 239 -3.07 9.93 -22.13
N LEU A 240 -2.62 9.97 -23.40
CA LEU A 240 -1.30 10.48 -23.75
C LEU A 240 -1.12 11.94 -23.32
N LEU A 241 -2.13 12.79 -23.51
CA LEU A 241 -2.09 14.19 -23.10
C LEU A 241 -2.01 14.35 -21.57
N LEU A 242 -2.66 13.49 -20.78
CA LEU A 242 -2.58 13.53 -19.34
C LEU A 242 -1.20 13.14 -18.80
N LEU A 243 -0.47 12.30 -19.53
CA LEU A 243 0.85 11.81 -19.15
C LEU A 243 2.02 12.64 -19.73
N SER A 244 1.75 13.56 -20.65
CA SER A 244 2.77 14.30 -21.42
C SER A 244 3.15 15.66 -20.82
N ALA A 245 3.00 15.88 -19.51
CA ALA A 245 3.30 17.14 -18.83
C ALA A 245 4.79 17.35 -18.53
#